data_181b8f6007cf24214304a1dc1a201719
#
_entry.id   181b8f6007cf24214304a1dc1a201719
#
_cell.length_a   1.000
_cell.length_b   1.000
_cell.length_c   1.000
_cell.angle_alpha   90.00
_cell.angle_beta   90.00
_cell.angle_gamma   90.00
#
_symmetry.space_group_name_H-M   'P 1'
#
loop_
_entity.id
_entity.type
_entity.pdbx_description
1 polymer ?
#
loop_
_entity_poly.entity_id
_entity_poly.type
_entity_poly.pdbx_seq_one_letter_code
_entity_poly.pdbx_strand_id
1 'polypeptide(L)'
;MEDREEIWIVMKKRVITGMLISLILCTMTACAGGKTNNGTEEGIGMESNEGMIAKAIAQETNQEHVSVDAIPEKYTKKRTDEAGTIVHISYPSKDYFLDGKAITKEANVYLPYGYSEDCKYNVLYLMHGIGGDEAEWGMVDDDSLVKRMMDNLIYYKEITPFIVVTPNGRSTENCAREGSDFNSFYVFGKELRNDLIPYIEANYSTYADADNMSLAREHRAMAGLSMGGMQTINIGIGECIDLFSYFGAFSAAPTSNPAEKTAQLLKDSPYEIAYFYNICGTEDEIAYDSA
;
A
#
# COMPACT_ATOMS: atom_id res chain seq x y z
N MET A 1 5.00 -11.95 -27.81
CA MET A 1 4.03 -12.04 -26.69
C MET A 1 4.67 -12.69 -25.46
N GLU A 2 5.49 -13.70 -25.64
CA GLU A 2 6.22 -14.40 -24.56
C GLU A 2 7.18 -13.47 -23.78
N ASP A 3 7.90 -12.59 -24.48
CA ASP A 3 8.83 -11.62 -23.84
C ASP A 3 8.16 -10.60 -22.91
N ARG A 4 6.92 -10.24 -23.16
CA ARG A 4 6.19 -9.29 -22.30
C ARG A 4 5.74 -9.90 -20.97
N GLU A 5 5.35 -11.16 -20.96
CA GLU A 5 5.00 -11.88 -19.72
C GLU A 5 6.21 -12.11 -18.82
N GLU A 6 7.37 -12.44 -19.41
CA GLU A 6 8.60 -12.60 -18.63
C GLU A 6 9.08 -11.28 -18.01
N ILE A 7 9.06 -10.18 -18.77
CA ILE A 7 9.38 -8.85 -18.25
C ILE A 7 8.44 -8.46 -17.12
N TRP A 8 7.14 -8.73 -17.28
CA TRP A 8 6.12 -8.46 -16.28
C TRP A 8 6.33 -9.25 -14.96
N ILE A 9 6.72 -10.51 -15.07
CA ILE A 9 7.05 -11.39 -13.92
C ILE A 9 8.31 -10.89 -13.20
N VAL A 10 9.32 -10.43 -13.94
CA VAL A 10 10.55 -9.86 -13.38
C VAL A 10 10.28 -8.54 -12.67
N MET A 11 9.49 -7.66 -13.26
CA MET A 11 9.06 -6.39 -12.63
C MET A 11 8.28 -6.64 -11.34
N LYS A 12 7.31 -7.54 -11.34
CA LYS A 12 6.58 -7.95 -10.12
C LYS A 12 7.53 -8.42 -9.01
N LYS A 13 8.51 -9.24 -9.33
CA LYS A 13 9.48 -9.74 -8.35
C LYS A 13 10.31 -8.62 -7.73
N ARG A 14 10.78 -7.65 -8.53
CA ARG A 14 11.57 -6.50 -8.06
C ARG A 14 10.76 -5.54 -7.18
N VAL A 15 9.52 -5.26 -7.58
CA VAL A 15 8.59 -4.41 -6.82
C VAL A 15 8.25 -5.04 -5.46
N ILE A 16 7.95 -6.33 -5.43
CA ILE A 16 7.64 -7.04 -4.19
C ILE A 16 8.84 -7.01 -3.22
N THR A 17 10.07 -7.17 -3.72
CA THR A 17 11.28 -7.12 -2.89
C THR A 17 11.51 -5.73 -2.29
N GLY A 18 11.37 -4.67 -3.08
CA GLY A 18 11.49 -3.28 -2.60
C GLY A 18 10.41 -2.91 -1.58
N MET A 19 9.17 -3.32 -1.83
CA MET A 19 8.03 -3.12 -0.94
C MET A 19 8.25 -3.73 0.45
N LEU A 20 8.85 -4.90 0.53
CA LEU A 20 9.08 -5.61 1.78
C LEU A 20 10.19 -4.98 2.63
N ILE A 21 11.26 -4.51 2.02
CA ILE A 21 12.35 -3.80 2.71
C ILE A 21 11.80 -2.51 3.33
N SER A 22 10.91 -1.81 2.64
CA SER A 22 10.31 -0.55 3.11
C SER A 22 9.28 -0.75 4.22
N LEU A 23 8.49 -1.82 4.17
CA LEU A 23 7.57 -2.19 5.24
C LEU A 23 8.29 -2.58 6.54
N ILE A 24 9.50 -3.16 6.46
CA ILE A 24 10.34 -3.47 7.62
C ILE A 24 10.76 -2.20 8.37
N LEU A 25 11.06 -1.11 7.65
CA LEU A 25 11.44 0.17 8.27
C LEU A 25 10.26 0.88 8.97
N CYS A 26 9.04 0.76 8.45
CA CYS A 26 7.85 1.38 9.05
C CYS A 26 7.38 0.74 10.36
N THR A 27 7.69 -0.54 10.62
CA THR A 27 7.18 -1.25 11.80
C THR A 27 8.00 -1.04 13.07
N MET A 28 9.21 -0.49 12.97
CA MET A 28 10.09 -0.30 14.14
C MET A 28 9.69 0.89 15.04
N THR A 29 8.80 1.76 14.60
CA THR A 29 8.44 2.99 15.33
C THR A 29 7.13 2.89 16.11
N ALA A 30 6.33 1.87 15.94
CA ALA A 30 4.95 1.82 16.44
C ALA A 30 4.74 1.07 17.77
N CYS A 31 5.77 0.52 18.41
CA CYS A 31 5.64 -0.24 19.67
C CYS A 31 6.55 0.24 20.80
N ALA A 32 6.49 1.53 21.15
CA ALA A 32 7.03 2.03 22.40
C ALA A 32 5.95 2.83 23.15
N GLY A 33 4.94 2.14 23.62
CA GLY A 33 3.91 2.68 24.49
C GLY A 33 4.28 2.49 25.96
N GLY A 34 4.55 3.61 26.65
CA GLY A 34 4.23 3.75 28.04
C GLY A 34 5.30 3.47 29.08
N LYS A 35 5.99 4.51 29.51
CA LYS A 35 6.12 4.86 30.94
C LYS A 35 6.53 6.33 31.07
N THR A 36 5.66 7.11 31.69
CA THR A 36 5.92 8.45 32.17
C THR A 36 7.02 8.42 33.24
N ASN A 37 8.08 9.20 33.05
CA ASN A 37 8.89 9.72 34.15
C ASN A 37 9.24 11.17 33.86
N ASN A 38 8.83 12.04 34.77
CA ASN A 38 9.20 13.44 34.87
C ASN A 38 10.72 13.59 35.00
N GLY A 39 11.32 14.50 34.23
CA GLY A 39 12.69 14.93 34.45
C GLY A 39 13.21 15.87 33.38
N THR A 40 13.22 17.13 33.72
CA THR A 40 14.12 18.23 33.24
C THR A 40 14.24 18.52 31.76
N GLU A 41 13.76 19.72 31.41
CA GLU A 41 14.01 20.45 30.16
C GLU A 41 15.51 20.64 29.90
N GLU A 42 16.01 20.01 28.86
CA GLU A 42 17.20 20.50 28.13
C GLU A 42 16.79 20.71 26.67
N GLY A 43 16.98 21.94 26.20
CA GLY A 43 16.55 22.41 24.89
C GLY A 43 17.20 21.60 23.77
N ILE A 44 16.39 20.79 23.11
CA ILE A 44 16.75 20.15 21.85
C ILE A 44 16.40 21.15 20.74
N GLY A 45 17.42 21.66 20.06
CA GLY A 45 17.27 22.50 18.88
C GLY A 45 16.46 21.73 17.83
N MET A 46 15.34 22.30 17.42
CA MET A 46 14.54 21.79 16.29
C MET A 46 15.40 21.86 15.02
N GLU A 47 15.89 20.72 14.55
CA GLU A 47 16.38 20.59 13.17
C GLU A 47 15.23 20.93 12.22
N SER A 48 15.47 21.79 11.24
CA SER A 48 14.47 22.14 10.25
C SER A 48 14.07 20.89 9.42
N ASN A 49 12.83 20.82 8.97
CA ASN A 49 12.33 19.75 8.09
C ASN A 49 13.25 19.52 6.86
N GLU A 50 13.87 20.58 6.32
CA GLU A 50 14.86 20.50 5.25
C GLU A 50 16.13 19.72 5.67
N GLY A 51 16.58 19.85 6.93
CA GLY A 51 17.72 19.09 7.44
C GLY A 51 17.44 17.61 7.61
N MET A 52 16.21 17.23 8.00
CA MET A 52 15.79 15.82 8.11
C MET A 52 15.62 15.17 6.74
N ILE A 53 15.04 15.88 5.77
CA ILE A 53 14.91 15.42 4.38
C ILE A 53 16.29 15.26 3.74
N ALA A 54 17.19 16.21 3.90
CA ALA A 54 18.56 16.13 3.39
C ALA A 54 19.35 14.96 4.02
N LYS A 55 19.14 14.67 5.31
CA LYS A 55 19.73 13.49 5.97
C LYS A 55 19.16 12.17 5.47
N ALA A 56 17.85 12.11 5.25
CA ALA A 56 17.20 10.92 4.69
C ALA A 56 17.72 10.63 3.27
N ILE A 57 17.81 11.65 2.41
CA ILE A 57 18.37 11.55 1.06
C ILE A 57 19.85 11.13 1.10
N ALA A 58 20.65 11.71 2.01
CA ALA A 58 22.06 11.36 2.14
C ALA A 58 22.29 9.95 2.70
N GLN A 59 21.37 9.41 3.50
CA GLN A 59 21.41 8.02 3.96
C GLN A 59 21.04 7.05 2.84
N GLU A 60 20.07 7.37 1.98
CA GLU A 60 19.71 6.55 0.82
C GLU A 60 20.81 6.53 -0.25
N THR A 61 21.49 7.66 -0.50
CA THR A 61 22.57 7.73 -1.50
C THR A 61 23.86 7.01 -1.08
N ASN A 62 24.03 6.66 0.20
CA ASN A 62 25.16 5.89 0.70
C ASN A 62 24.88 4.39 0.91
N GLN A 63 23.67 3.93 0.64
CA GLN A 63 23.42 2.49 0.56
C GLN A 63 24.05 1.97 -0.74
N GLU A 64 25.04 1.06 -0.63
CA GLU A 64 25.49 0.27 -1.76
C GLU A 64 24.26 -0.31 -2.46
N HIS A 65 24.14 -0.08 -3.76
CA HIS A 65 23.10 -0.71 -4.58
C HIS A 65 23.26 -2.23 -4.48
N VAL A 66 22.59 -2.82 -3.50
CA VAL A 66 22.49 -4.27 -3.41
C VAL A 66 21.52 -4.68 -4.51
N SER A 67 22.06 -5.11 -5.64
CA SER A 67 21.29 -5.82 -6.65
C SER A 67 20.76 -7.11 -6.04
N VAL A 68 19.49 -7.11 -5.64
CA VAL A 68 18.83 -8.32 -5.16
C VAL A 68 18.31 -9.05 -6.40
N ASP A 69 19.16 -9.88 -7.01
CA ASP A 69 18.83 -10.65 -8.21
C ASP A 69 17.71 -11.67 -7.97
N ALA A 70 17.41 -12.00 -6.72
CA ALA A 70 16.30 -12.90 -6.36
C ALA A 70 15.82 -12.67 -4.93
N ILE A 71 14.52 -12.89 -4.72
CA ILE A 71 13.96 -12.92 -3.37
C ILE A 71 14.57 -14.11 -2.61
N PRO A 72 15.15 -13.92 -1.42
CA PRO A 72 15.71 -15.01 -0.65
C PRO A 72 14.69 -16.14 -0.42
N GLU A 73 15.11 -17.39 -0.63
CA GLU A 73 14.24 -18.57 -0.55
C GLU A 73 13.48 -18.65 0.78
N LYS A 74 14.07 -18.20 1.88
CA LYS A 74 13.41 -18.17 3.19
C LYS A 74 12.07 -17.42 3.20
N TYR A 75 11.90 -16.43 2.32
CA TYR A 75 10.66 -15.66 2.22
C TYR A 75 9.65 -16.22 1.21
N THR A 76 10.10 -17.04 0.27
CA THR A 76 9.25 -17.59 -0.78
C THR A 76 8.73 -19.00 -0.47
N LYS A 77 9.24 -19.61 0.60
CA LYS A 77 8.83 -20.95 1.03
C LYS A 77 7.37 -20.95 1.50
N LYS A 78 6.56 -21.88 0.97
CA LYS A 78 5.19 -22.08 1.46
C LYS A 78 5.24 -22.63 2.90
N ARG A 79 4.53 -21.96 3.80
CA ARG A 79 4.35 -22.42 5.16
C ARG A 79 3.15 -23.34 5.25
N THR A 80 3.28 -24.40 6.03
CA THR A 80 2.20 -25.35 6.37
C THR A 80 1.71 -25.15 7.80
N ASP A 81 2.42 -24.33 8.57
CA ASP A 81 2.17 -23.97 9.95
C ASP A 81 2.39 -22.45 10.10
N GLU A 82 1.73 -21.84 11.05
CA GLU A 82 1.84 -20.40 11.32
C GLU A 82 1.72 -19.53 10.04
N ALA A 83 0.76 -19.90 9.18
CA ALA A 83 0.43 -19.17 7.96
C ALA A 83 -0.85 -18.37 8.14
N GLY A 84 -0.92 -17.20 7.51
CA GLY A 84 -2.13 -16.41 7.41
C GLY A 84 -3.16 -17.03 6.47
N THR A 85 -4.33 -16.40 6.35
CA THR A 85 -5.41 -16.85 5.49
C THR A 85 -5.81 -15.73 4.52
N ILE A 86 -6.33 -16.10 3.36
CA ILE A 86 -6.93 -15.18 2.40
C ILE A 86 -8.44 -15.38 2.43
N VAL A 87 -9.18 -14.29 2.57
CA VAL A 87 -10.64 -14.25 2.54
C VAL A 87 -11.06 -13.44 1.33
N HIS A 88 -11.85 -14.05 0.44
CA HIS A 88 -12.50 -13.31 -0.64
C HIS A 88 -13.77 -12.66 -0.10
N ILE A 89 -13.92 -11.36 -0.34
CA ILE A 89 -15.07 -10.58 0.13
C ILE A 89 -15.79 -9.91 -1.02
N SER A 90 -17.11 -9.76 -0.84
CA SER A 90 -17.95 -8.88 -1.66
C SER A 90 -18.52 -7.78 -0.77
N TYR A 91 -18.49 -6.54 -1.22
CA TYR A 91 -19.00 -5.39 -0.47
C TYR A 91 -19.90 -4.51 -1.32
N PRO A 92 -20.91 -3.87 -0.70
CA PRO A 92 -21.77 -2.93 -1.38
C PRO A 92 -21.01 -1.66 -1.74
N SER A 93 -21.22 -1.17 -2.96
CA SER A 93 -20.60 0.04 -3.48
C SER A 93 -21.54 0.73 -4.48
N LYS A 94 -21.01 1.74 -5.16
CA LYS A 94 -21.71 2.47 -6.23
C LYS A 94 -20.83 2.55 -7.47
N ASP A 95 -21.48 2.62 -8.63
CA ASP A 95 -20.79 2.98 -9.87
C ASP A 95 -20.46 4.48 -9.84
N TYR A 96 -19.29 4.82 -9.27
CA TYR A 96 -18.85 6.22 -9.14
C TYR A 96 -18.37 6.82 -10.46
N PHE A 97 -18.13 5.96 -11.45
CA PHE A 97 -17.67 6.39 -12.76
C PHE A 97 -18.82 6.81 -13.69
N LEU A 98 -19.97 6.12 -13.61
CA LEU A 98 -21.09 6.37 -14.51
C LEU A 98 -22.26 7.10 -13.82
N ASP A 99 -23.17 6.38 -13.21
CA ASP A 99 -24.49 6.87 -12.82
C ASP A 99 -24.77 6.82 -11.31
N GLY A 100 -23.84 6.31 -10.52
CA GLY A 100 -23.98 6.19 -9.06
C GLY A 100 -24.93 5.10 -8.60
N LYS A 101 -25.36 4.18 -9.49
CA LYS A 101 -26.18 3.04 -9.12
C LYS A 101 -25.48 2.13 -8.12
N ALA A 102 -26.25 1.44 -7.29
CA ALA A 102 -25.71 0.43 -6.39
C ALA A 102 -25.14 -0.75 -7.17
N ILE A 103 -23.93 -1.14 -6.82
CA ILE A 103 -23.20 -2.29 -7.36
C ILE A 103 -22.59 -3.11 -6.24
N THR A 104 -22.11 -4.30 -6.54
CA THR A 104 -21.27 -5.10 -5.65
C THR A 104 -19.86 -5.12 -6.18
N LYS A 105 -18.88 -4.90 -5.28
CA LYS A 105 -17.46 -4.93 -5.57
C LYS A 105 -16.79 -6.08 -4.83
N GLU A 106 -15.62 -6.48 -5.30
CA GLU A 106 -14.88 -7.60 -4.75
C GLU A 106 -13.47 -7.18 -4.34
N ALA A 107 -12.94 -7.85 -3.30
CA ALA A 107 -11.57 -7.72 -2.85
C ALA A 107 -11.10 -9.01 -2.18
N ASN A 108 -9.78 -9.21 -2.12
CA ASN A 108 -9.20 -10.23 -1.28
C ASN A 108 -8.57 -9.61 -0.03
N VAL A 109 -8.71 -10.28 1.10
CA VAL A 109 -8.19 -9.82 2.40
C VAL A 109 -7.27 -10.90 2.96
N TYR A 110 -5.99 -10.55 3.13
CA TYR A 110 -5.06 -11.37 3.88
C TYR A 110 -5.17 -11.05 5.37
N LEU A 111 -5.41 -12.08 6.17
CA LEU A 111 -5.38 -12.05 7.62
C LEU A 111 -4.11 -12.75 8.10
N PRO A 112 -3.27 -12.12 8.93
CA PRO A 112 -2.03 -12.72 9.41
C PRO A 112 -2.28 -13.93 10.30
N TYR A 113 -1.31 -14.80 10.42
CA TYR A 113 -1.37 -15.92 11.38
C TYR A 113 -1.69 -15.41 12.79
N GLY A 114 -2.61 -16.08 13.45
CA GLY A 114 -3.07 -15.71 14.79
C GLY A 114 -3.95 -14.47 14.83
N TYR A 115 -4.54 -14.07 13.69
CA TYR A 115 -5.53 -13.00 13.67
C TYR A 115 -6.59 -13.21 14.75
N SER A 116 -6.86 -12.17 15.53
CA SER A 116 -7.84 -12.19 16.63
C SER A 116 -8.57 -10.85 16.70
N GLU A 117 -9.85 -10.89 17.02
CA GLU A 117 -10.64 -9.68 17.26
C GLU A 117 -10.21 -8.92 18.53
N ASP A 118 -9.46 -9.56 19.42
CA ASP A 118 -8.90 -8.94 20.63
C ASP A 118 -7.67 -8.06 20.34
N CYS A 119 -7.09 -8.15 19.13
CA CYS A 119 -5.95 -7.36 18.69
C CYS A 119 -6.36 -6.34 17.65
N LYS A 120 -5.61 -5.24 17.55
CA LYS A 120 -5.80 -4.24 16.50
C LYS A 120 -4.69 -4.36 15.45
N TYR A 121 -5.06 -4.19 14.18
CA TYR A 121 -4.16 -4.37 13.05
C TYR A 121 -4.11 -3.12 12.17
N ASN A 122 -2.92 -2.81 11.69
CA ASN A 122 -2.72 -1.89 10.58
C ASN A 122 -3.26 -2.50 9.28
N VAL A 123 -3.63 -1.67 8.31
CA VAL A 123 -4.19 -2.12 7.03
C VAL A 123 -3.39 -1.54 5.87
N LEU A 124 -2.96 -2.40 4.95
CA LEU A 124 -2.40 -2.02 3.65
C LEU A 124 -3.45 -2.26 2.55
N TYR A 125 -3.82 -1.21 1.82
CA TYR A 125 -4.60 -1.28 0.59
C TYR A 125 -3.63 -1.36 -0.58
N LEU A 126 -3.56 -2.52 -1.25
CA LEU A 126 -2.58 -2.83 -2.28
C LEU A 126 -3.24 -2.90 -3.65
N MET A 127 -2.98 -1.87 -4.47
CA MET A 127 -3.66 -1.61 -5.72
C MET A 127 -2.97 -2.28 -6.91
N HIS A 128 -3.76 -2.82 -7.83
CA HIS A 128 -3.26 -3.48 -9.05
C HIS A 128 -3.02 -2.49 -10.21
N GLY A 129 -2.34 -2.96 -11.28
CA GLY A 129 -2.14 -2.24 -12.52
C GLY A 129 -3.34 -2.31 -13.49
N ILE A 130 -3.21 -1.67 -14.66
CA ILE A 130 -4.31 -1.56 -15.63
C ILE A 130 -4.83 -2.92 -16.15
N GLY A 131 -3.96 -3.90 -16.29
CA GLY A 131 -4.30 -5.26 -16.76
C GLY A 131 -4.69 -6.23 -15.64
N GLY A 132 -4.75 -5.76 -14.39
CA GLY A 132 -5.04 -6.57 -13.21
C GLY A 132 -6.47 -6.43 -12.69
N ASP A 133 -6.73 -7.10 -11.59
CA ASP A 133 -7.93 -7.03 -10.76
C ASP A 133 -7.54 -7.35 -9.29
N GLU A 134 -8.49 -7.67 -8.44
CA GLU A 134 -8.26 -8.03 -7.03
C GLU A 134 -7.33 -9.25 -6.84
N ALA A 135 -7.18 -10.08 -7.88
CA ALA A 135 -6.29 -11.26 -7.87
C ALA A 135 -4.86 -10.96 -8.38
N GLU A 136 -4.57 -9.74 -8.83
CA GLU A 136 -3.32 -9.36 -9.50
C GLU A 136 -2.06 -9.73 -8.69
N TRP A 137 -2.10 -9.56 -7.38
CA TRP A 137 -1.01 -9.89 -6.47
C TRP A 137 -0.95 -11.38 -6.11
N GLY A 138 -1.77 -12.21 -6.76
CA GLY A 138 -1.94 -13.63 -6.47
C GLY A 138 -2.56 -13.90 -5.11
N MET A 139 -3.18 -12.90 -4.48
CA MET A 139 -3.80 -12.99 -3.16
C MET A 139 -5.16 -13.70 -3.24
N VAL A 140 -5.19 -14.91 -3.82
CA VAL A 140 -6.40 -15.72 -4.02
C VAL A 140 -6.32 -17.06 -3.29
N ASP A 141 -5.10 -17.56 -3.02
CA ASP A 141 -4.88 -18.84 -2.37
C ASP A 141 -3.52 -18.90 -1.65
N ASP A 142 -3.21 -20.06 -1.09
CA ASP A 142 -1.98 -20.33 -0.34
C ASP A 142 -0.71 -20.39 -1.22
N ASP A 143 -0.84 -20.42 -2.54
CA ASP A 143 0.30 -20.44 -3.46
C ASP A 143 0.74 -19.03 -3.89
N SER A 144 0.04 -17.99 -3.45
CA SER A 144 0.43 -16.60 -3.64
C SER A 144 1.84 -16.32 -3.13
N LEU A 145 2.66 -15.72 -3.99
CA LEU A 145 4.01 -15.30 -3.60
C LEU A 145 3.95 -14.21 -2.52
N VAL A 146 3.06 -13.23 -2.65
CA VAL A 146 2.90 -12.14 -1.68
C VAL A 146 2.48 -12.69 -0.33
N LYS A 147 1.49 -13.60 -0.30
CA LYS A 147 1.09 -14.27 0.94
C LYS A 147 2.26 -15.01 1.60
N ARG A 148 3.00 -15.83 0.83
CA ARG A 148 4.16 -16.57 1.37
C ARG A 148 5.22 -15.64 1.96
N MET A 149 5.46 -14.51 1.30
CA MET A 149 6.40 -13.51 1.81
C MET A 149 5.90 -12.89 3.11
N MET A 150 4.63 -12.51 3.18
CA MET A 150 4.01 -11.98 4.39
C MET A 150 4.08 -13.00 5.54
N ASP A 151 3.69 -14.24 5.29
CA ASP A 151 3.74 -15.33 6.27
C ASP A 151 5.16 -15.50 6.84
N ASN A 152 6.17 -15.52 5.97
CA ASN A 152 7.55 -15.71 6.42
C ASN A 152 8.12 -14.50 7.15
N LEU A 153 7.85 -13.28 6.69
CA LEU A 153 8.29 -12.06 7.38
C LEU A 153 7.70 -11.96 8.80
N ILE A 154 6.42 -12.32 8.95
CA ILE A 154 5.74 -12.35 10.25
C ILE A 154 6.34 -13.47 11.12
N TYR A 155 6.53 -14.66 10.56
CA TYR A 155 7.13 -15.79 11.27
C TYR A 155 8.53 -15.49 11.81
N TYR A 156 9.39 -14.87 10.99
CA TYR A 156 10.74 -14.46 11.42
C TYR A 156 10.73 -13.22 12.30
N LYS A 157 9.55 -12.63 12.59
CA LYS A 157 9.37 -11.41 13.39
C LYS A 157 10.10 -10.21 12.81
N GLU A 158 10.23 -10.17 11.48
CA GLU A 158 10.85 -9.07 10.75
C GLU A 158 9.84 -7.94 10.53
N ILE A 159 8.53 -8.26 10.53
CA ILE A 159 7.45 -7.29 10.51
C ILE A 159 6.39 -7.61 11.57
N THR A 160 5.68 -6.57 12.02
CA THR A 160 4.47 -6.73 12.84
C THR A 160 3.33 -7.23 11.96
N PRO A 161 2.48 -8.17 12.44
CA PRO A 161 1.32 -8.63 11.69
C PRO A 161 0.39 -7.49 11.31
N PHE A 162 -0.07 -7.45 10.05
CA PHE A 162 -1.05 -6.48 9.54
C PHE A 162 -1.95 -7.11 8.48
N ILE A 163 -3.07 -6.47 8.19
CA ILE A 163 -4.05 -6.88 7.19
C ILE A 163 -3.63 -6.31 5.83
N VAL A 164 -3.76 -7.10 4.75
CA VAL A 164 -3.60 -6.61 3.38
C VAL A 164 -4.93 -6.76 2.65
N VAL A 165 -5.38 -5.70 2.01
CA VAL A 165 -6.59 -5.67 1.18
C VAL A 165 -6.17 -5.42 -0.26
N THR A 166 -6.52 -6.33 -1.16
CA THR A 166 -6.31 -6.16 -2.61
C THR A 166 -7.68 -5.99 -3.29
N PRO A 167 -8.15 -4.75 -3.50
CA PRO A 167 -9.43 -4.49 -4.16
C PRO A 167 -9.28 -4.46 -5.68
N ASN A 168 -10.40 -4.53 -6.40
CA ASN A 168 -10.46 -4.09 -7.77
C ASN A 168 -10.53 -2.56 -7.81
N GLY A 169 -9.47 -1.92 -8.33
CA GLY A 169 -9.30 -0.46 -8.33
C GLY A 169 -10.17 0.31 -9.33
N ARG A 170 -11.07 -0.36 -10.07
CA ARG A 170 -12.01 0.27 -11.02
C ARG A 170 -13.33 0.54 -10.33
N SER A 171 -13.72 1.78 -10.19
CA SER A 171 -14.93 2.18 -9.46
C SER A 171 -16.16 2.23 -10.36
N THR A 172 -16.47 1.11 -10.98
CA THR A 172 -17.59 0.91 -11.91
C THR A 172 -18.08 -0.54 -11.87
N GLU A 173 -19.26 -0.80 -12.44
CA GLU A 173 -19.81 -2.17 -12.53
C GLU A 173 -18.96 -3.07 -13.44
N ASN A 174 -18.49 -2.56 -14.59
CA ASN A 174 -17.59 -3.31 -15.46
C ASN A 174 -16.15 -3.25 -14.95
N CYS A 175 -15.81 -4.14 -14.04
CA CYS A 175 -14.49 -4.28 -13.43
C CYS A 175 -13.56 -5.26 -14.17
N ALA A 176 -13.94 -5.74 -15.36
CA ALA A 176 -13.16 -6.73 -16.10
C ALA A 176 -11.75 -6.23 -16.43
N ARG A 177 -10.79 -7.16 -16.46
CA ARG A 177 -9.41 -6.88 -16.88
C ARG A 177 -9.33 -6.33 -18.30
N GLU A 178 -10.20 -6.85 -19.17
CA GLU A 178 -10.32 -6.45 -20.58
C GLU A 178 -11.66 -5.79 -20.83
N GLY A 179 -11.67 -4.75 -21.65
CA GLY A 179 -12.90 -4.07 -22.09
C GLY A 179 -13.53 -3.14 -21.05
N SER A 180 -12.93 -2.94 -19.87
CA SER A 180 -13.35 -1.90 -18.92
C SER A 180 -12.75 -0.54 -19.30
N ASP A 181 -13.44 0.53 -18.92
CA ASP A 181 -12.90 1.89 -19.09
C ASP A 181 -11.88 2.19 -18.01
N PHE A 182 -10.61 2.41 -18.41
CA PHE A 182 -9.52 2.72 -17.48
C PHE A 182 -9.72 4.03 -16.71
N ASN A 183 -10.58 4.94 -17.20
CA ASN A 183 -10.89 6.17 -16.47
C ASN A 183 -11.61 5.92 -15.15
N SER A 184 -12.21 4.73 -14.98
CA SER A 184 -12.82 4.32 -13.71
C SER A 184 -11.81 4.21 -12.55
N PHE A 185 -10.50 4.07 -12.82
CA PHE A 185 -9.45 4.13 -11.81
C PHE A 185 -9.35 5.49 -11.12
N TYR A 186 -9.60 6.59 -11.86
CA TYR A 186 -9.41 7.94 -11.33
C TYR A 186 -10.48 8.39 -10.33
N VAL A 187 -11.58 7.67 -10.23
CA VAL A 187 -12.67 7.99 -9.29
C VAL A 187 -12.72 7.07 -8.06
N PHE A 188 -11.75 6.16 -7.93
CA PHE A 188 -11.70 5.16 -6.87
C PHE A 188 -11.59 5.77 -5.46
N GLY A 189 -11.12 7.00 -5.32
CA GLY A 189 -11.07 7.69 -4.02
C GLY A 189 -12.42 7.81 -3.33
N LYS A 190 -13.51 7.92 -4.10
CA LYS A 190 -14.88 7.96 -3.56
C LYS A 190 -15.30 6.60 -3.00
N GLU A 191 -15.03 5.53 -3.73
CA GLU A 191 -15.31 4.15 -3.30
C GLU A 191 -14.47 3.79 -2.06
N LEU A 192 -13.18 4.12 -2.10
CA LEU A 192 -12.25 3.88 -1.01
C LEU A 192 -12.75 4.51 0.30
N ARG A 193 -13.16 5.78 0.26
CA ARG A 193 -13.64 6.56 1.42
C ARG A 193 -15.00 6.12 1.92
N ASN A 194 -15.95 5.89 1.00
CA ASN A 194 -17.35 5.75 1.39
C ASN A 194 -17.77 4.28 1.57
N ASP A 195 -17.07 3.35 0.93
CA ASP A 195 -17.52 1.96 0.86
C ASP A 195 -16.45 0.98 1.38
N LEU A 196 -15.25 0.93 0.78
CA LEU A 196 -14.26 -0.10 1.07
C LEU A 196 -13.64 0.05 2.46
N ILE A 197 -13.11 1.22 2.83
CA ILE A 197 -12.53 1.42 4.17
C ILE A 197 -13.56 1.19 5.26
N PRO A 198 -14.78 1.79 5.20
CA PRO A 198 -15.82 1.51 6.18
C PRO A 198 -16.19 0.02 6.28
N TYR A 199 -16.27 -0.68 5.14
CA TYR A 199 -16.56 -2.12 5.14
C TYR A 199 -15.46 -2.93 5.83
N ILE A 200 -14.19 -2.68 5.52
CA ILE A 200 -13.05 -3.38 6.14
C ILE A 200 -13.03 -3.12 7.66
N GLU A 201 -13.22 -1.88 8.06
CA GLU A 201 -13.18 -1.49 9.48
C GLU A 201 -14.37 -1.96 10.30
N ALA A 202 -15.51 -2.20 9.65
CA ALA A 202 -16.69 -2.80 10.28
C ALA A 202 -16.58 -4.33 10.45
N ASN A 203 -15.77 -5.00 9.62
CA ASN A 203 -15.72 -6.46 9.59
C ASN A 203 -14.41 -7.06 10.12
N TYR A 204 -13.37 -6.24 10.30
CA TYR A 204 -12.06 -6.69 10.78
C TYR A 204 -11.55 -5.80 11.91
N SER A 205 -10.77 -6.39 12.81
CA SER A 205 -10.24 -5.67 13.95
C SER A 205 -9.07 -4.76 13.55
N THR A 206 -9.36 -3.51 13.30
CA THR A 206 -8.41 -2.46 12.90
C THR A 206 -8.32 -1.36 13.93
N TYR A 207 -7.44 -0.39 13.75
CA TYR A 207 -7.37 0.83 14.56
C TYR A 207 -8.46 1.85 14.18
N ALA A 208 -9.58 1.40 13.60
CA ALA A 208 -10.67 2.26 13.18
C ALA A 208 -11.20 3.14 14.32
N ASP A 209 -11.58 4.35 13.94
CA ASP A 209 -12.41 5.24 14.73
C ASP A 209 -13.69 5.52 13.94
N ALA A 210 -14.83 5.09 14.48
CA ALA A 210 -16.12 5.16 13.78
C ALA A 210 -16.62 6.61 13.60
N ASP A 211 -16.20 7.52 14.47
CA ASP A 211 -16.64 8.92 14.45
C ASP A 211 -15.70 9.80 13.61
N ASN A 212 -14.42 9.39 13.47
CA ASN A 212 -13.43 10.16 12.73
C ASN A 212 -12.38 9.27 12.06
N MET A 213 -12.57 8.96 10.80
CA MET A 213 -11.65 8.12 10.01
C MET A 213 -10.21 8.64 9.97
N SER A 214 -10.00 9.96 10.11
CA SER A 214 -8.66 10.56 10.07
C SER A 214 -7.82 10.22 11.31
N LEU A 215 -8.43 9.84 12.44
CA LEU A 215 -7.69 9.42 13.63
C LEU A 215 -6.94 8.09 13.42
N ALA A 216 -7.42 7.26 12.51
CA ALA A 216 -6.78 5.99 12.18
C ALA A 216 -5.82 6.07 10.98
N ARG A 217 -5.52 7.28 10.45
CA ARG A 217 -4.67 7.43 9.25
C ARG A 217 -3.25 6.86 9.42
N GLU A 218 -2.70 6.91 10.63
CA GLU A 218 -1.37 6.38 10.95
C GLU A 218 -1.33 4.84 10.98
N HIS A 219 -2.48 4.22 10.83
CA HIS A 219 -2.66 2.77 10.79
C HIS A 219 -3.08 2.27 9.41
N ARG A 220 -3.11 3.16 8.40
CA ARG A 220 -3.43 2.80 7.01
C ARG A 220 -2.31 3.16 6.06
N ALA A 221 -2.03 2.21 5.17
CA ALA A 221 -1.11 2.36 4.05
C ALA A 221 -1.85 2.15 2.73
N MET A 222 -1.44 2.87 1.69
CA MET A 222 -1.86 2.63 0.32
C MET A 222 -0.64 2.44 -0.57
N ALA A 223 -0.63 1.37 -1.34
CA ALA A 223 0.46 1.11 -2.28
C ALA A 223 -0.06 0.48 -3.57
N GLY A 224 0.70 0.57 -4.66
CA GLY A 224 0.29 -0.07 -5.90
C GLY A 224 1.26 0.05 -7.05
N LEU A 225 1.02 -0.76 -8.08
CA LEU A 225 1.83 -0.88 -9.29
C LEU A 225 1.11 -0.20 -10.47
N SER A 226 1.84 0.53 -11.30
CA SER A 226 1.34 1.13 -12.56
C SER A 226 0.14 2.04 -12.28
N MET A 227 -1.06 1.71 -12.77
CA MET A 227 -2.29 2.45 -12.42
C MET A 227 -2.56 2.49 -10.91
N GLY A 228 -2.22 1.43 -10.17
CA GLY A 228 -2.27 1.43 -8.70
C GLY A 228 -1.25 2.38 -8.06
N GLY A 229 -0.07 2.53 -8.67
CA GLY A 229 0.91 3.56 -8.29
C GLY A 229 0.37 4.97 -8.53
N MET A 230 -0.26 5.20 -9.68
CA MET A 230 -0.98 6.44 -9.95
C MET A 230 -2.09 6.70 -8.92
N GLN A 231 -2.89 5.69 -8.59
CA GLN A 231 -3.91 5.83 -7.54
C GLN A 231 -3.29 6.17 -6.17
N THR A 232 -2.15 5.58 -5.84
CA THR A 232 -1.43 5.91 -4.60
C THR A 232 -1.04 7.39 -4.56
N ILE A 233 -0.51 7.94 -5.66
CA ILE A 233 -0.11 9.34 -5.75
C ILE A 233 -1.32 10.27 -5.88
N ASN A 234 -2.18 10.05 -6.88
CA ASN A 234 -3.26 10.98 -7.20
C ASN A 234 -4.40 10.92 -6.17
N ILE A 235 -4.76 9.71 -5.74
CA ILE A 235 -5.88 9.49 -4.83
C ILE A 235 -5.37 9.42 -3.38
N GLY A 236 -4.42 8.54 -3.08
CA GLY A 236 -3.91 8.38 -1.72
C GLY A 236 -3.37 9.69 -1.16
N ILE A 237 -2.38 10.28 -1.85
CA ILE A 237 -1.77 11.54 -1.42
C ILE A 237 -2.66 12.74 -1.80
N GLY A 238 -3.19 12.76 -3.02
CA GLY A 238 -3.86 13.96 -3.55
C GLY A 238 -5.27 14.19 -3.02
N GLU A 239 -6.05 13.12 -2.76
CA GLU A 239 -7.48 13.23 -2.40
C GLU A 239 -7.80 12.68 -1.00
N CYS A 240 -7.01 11.71 -0.53
CA CYS A 240 -7.30 10.91 0.67
C CYS A 240 -6.15 10.92 1.69
N ILE A 241 -5.32 11.97 1.71
CA ILE A 241 -4.21 12.08 2.66
C ILE A 241 -4.69 12.10 4.13
N ASP A 242 -5.92 12.50 4.37
CA ASP A 242 -6.59 12.42 5.68
C ASP A 242 -6.92 10.98 6.11
N LEU A 243 -6.82 10.00 5.21
CA LEU A 243 -7.10 8.59 5.48
C LEU A 243 -5.84 7.74 5.61
N PHE A 244 -4.70 8.20 5.10
CA PHE A 244 -3.45 7.43 5.01
C PHE A 244 -2.24 8.24 5.48
N SER A 245 -1.23 7.55 6.04
CA SER A 245 0.07 8.14 6.37
C SER A 245 1.23 7.50 5.61
N TYR A 246 1.04 6.30 5.06
CA TYR A 246 2.10 5.51 4.42
C TYR A 246 1.71 5.23 2.97
N PHE A 247 2.66 5.48 2.04
CA PHE A 247 2.41 5.37 0.62
C PHE A 247 3.54 4.62 -0.09
N GLY A 248 3.17 3.77 -1.08
CA GLY A 248 4.12 3.06 -1.92
C GLY A 248 3.70 3.11 -3.39
N ALA A 249 4.45 3.82 -4.24
CA ALA A 249 4.20 3.89 -5.67
C ALA A 249 5.27 3.10 -6.42
N PHE A 250 4.86 2.10 -7.20
CA PHE A 250 5.76 1.20 -7.91
C PHE A 250 5.53 1.35 -9.41
N SER A 251 6.55 1.78 -10.16
CA SER A 251 6.42 2.05 -11.59
C SER A 251 5.10 2.76 -11.90
N ALA A 252 4.84 3.87 -11.21
CA ALA A 252 3.57 4.58 -11.29
C ALA A 252 3.27 5.00 -12.72
N ALA A 253 2.01 4.85 -13.15
CA ALA A 253 1.61 5.17 -14.53
C ALA A 253 1.94 6.63 -14.88
N PRO A 254 2.27 6.94 -16.17
CA PRO A 254 2.63 8.29 -16.61
C PRO A 254 1.55 9.36 -16.39
N THR A 255 0.35 8.95 -16.01
CA THR A 255 -0.77 9.83 -15.67
C THR A 255 -0.81 10.21 -14.18
N SER A 256 0.23 9.86 -13.43
CA SER A 256 0.43 10.31 -12.05
C SER A 256 0.62 11.81 -11.98
N ASN A 257 0.24 12.42 -10.87
CA ASN A 257 0.53 13.82 -10.62
C ASN A 257 2.04 14.06 -10.65
N PRO A 258 2.52 15.09 -11.39
CA PRO A 258 3.92 15.46 -11.35
C PRO A 258 4.39 15.81 -9.93
N ALA A 259 5.69 15.68 -9.69
CA ALA A 259 6.30 15.94 -8.37
C ALA A 259 5.94 17.35 -7.83
N GLU A 260 5.94 18.37 -8.68
CA GLU A 260 5.61 19.75 -8.27
C GLU A 260 4.16 19.88 -7.81
N LYS A 261 3.22 19.20 -8.51
CA LYS A 261 1.81 19.19 -8.10
C LYS A 261 1.61 18.45 -6.79
N THR A 262 2.25 17.30 -6.63
CA THR A 262 2.19 16.50 -5.39
C THR A 262 2.78 17.28 -4.22
N ALA A 263 3.94 17.92 -4.40
CA ALA A 263 4.56 18.78 -3.40
C ALA A 263 3.68 19.97 -2.99
N GLN A 264 2.97 20.59 -3.95
CA GLN A 264 2.03 21.67 -3.64
C GLN A 264 0.84 21.17 -2.82
N LEU A 265 0.25 20.01 -3.19
CA LEU A 265 -0.84 19.40 -2.43
C LEU A 265 -0.43 19.10 -0.99
N LEU A 266 0.77 18.57 -0.80
CA LEU A 266 1.33 18.30 0.54
C LEU A 266 1.55 19.58 1.34
N LYS A 267 2.07 20.62 0.71
CA LYS A 267 2.29 21.92 1.37
C LYS A 267 1.00 22.58 1.84
N ASP A 268 -0.09 22.39 1.11
CA ASP A 268 -1.40 22.95 1.42
C ASP A 268 -2.21 22.06 2.38
N SER A 269 -1.72 20.84 2.67
CA SER A 269 -2.38 19.87 3.56
C SER A 269 -2.04 20.13 5.03
N PRO A 270 -2.98 19.96 5.96
CA PRO A 270 -2.70 19.92 7.38
C PRO A 270 -2.09 18.58 7.84
N TYR A 271 -2.01 17.59 6.95
CA TYR A 271 -1.53 16.23 7.25
C TYR A 271 -0.11 16.03 6.68
N GLU A 272 0.75 15.41 7.46
CA GLU A 272 2.09 15.02 7.06
C GLU A 272 2.12 13.56 6.61
N ILE A 273 2.99 13.24 5.66
CA ILE A 273 3.27 11.86 5.26
C ILE A 273 4.27 11.27 6.27
N ALA A 274 3.94 10.09 6.83
CA ALA A 274 4.87 9.36 7.68
C ALA A 274 5.94 8.65 6.85
N TYR A 275 5.56 8.11 5.69
CA TYR A 275 6.50 7.44 4.78
C TYR A 275 5.97 7.43 3.34
N PHE A 276 6.85 7.72 2.39
CA PHE A 276 6.58 7.57 0.96
C PHE A 276 7.72 6.82 0.28
N TYR A 277 7.41 5.68 -0.31
CA TYR A 277 8.33 4.89 -1.11
C TYR A 277 7.91 4.97 -2.57
N ASN A 278 8.78 5.56 -3.41
CA ASN A 278 8.58 5.61 -4.85
C ASN A 278 9.73 4.86 -5.53
N ILE A 279 9.41 3.92 -6.40
CA ILE A 279 10.41 3.13 -7.14
C ILE A 279 9.96 2.91 -8.57
N CYS A 280 10.91 3.04 -9.49
CA CYS A 280 10.74 2.68 -10.89
C CYS A 280 12.00 1.96 -11.39
N GLY A 281 11.82 0.95 -12.24
CA GLY A 281 12.96 0.29 -12.89
C GLY A 281 13.60 1.22 -13.93
N THR A 282 14.93 1.24 -14.00
CA THR A 282 15.67 2.04 -15.01
C THR A 282 15.43 1.58 -16.46
N GLU A 283 14.89 0.39 -16.64
CA GLU A 283 14.53 -0.19 -17.95
C GLU A 283 13.00 -0.25 -18.14
N ASP A 284 12.24 0.50 -17.34
CA ASP A 284 10.79 0.61 -17.47
C ASP A 284 10.45 1.67 -18.54
N GLU A 285 10.27 1.22 -19.77
CA GLU A 285 10.00 2.08 -20.93
C GLU A 285 8.66 2.85 -20.82
N ILE A 286 7.79 2.47 -19.86
CA ILE A 286 6.46 3.09 -19.70
C ILE A 286 6.49 4.17 -18.61
N ALA A 287 7.10 3.89 -17.48
CA ALA A 287 6.97 4.73 -16.29
C ALA A 287 8.23 5.56 -15.98
N TYR A 288 9.41 5.16 -16.45
CA TYR A 288 10.69 5.74 -16.02
C TYR A 288 10.80 7.25 -16.27
N ASP A 289 10.35 7.73 -17.42
CA ASP A 289 10.44 9.16 -17.76
C ASP A 289 9.49 10.05 -16.95
N SER A 290 8.54 9.45 -16.22
CA SER A 290 7.51 10.16 -15.44
C SER A 290 7.55 9.86 -13.94
N ALA A 291 8.46 8.97 -13.51
CA ALA A 291 8.57 8.50 -12.12
C ALA A 291 9.29 9.47 -11.17
#